data_d95a2fd4d70a7d0480d2053de453dee2
#
_entry.id   d95a2fd4d70a7d0480d2053de453dee2
#
_cell.length_a   1.000
_cell.length_b   1.000
_cell.length_c   1.000
_cell.angle_alpha   90.00
_cell.angle_beta   90.00
_cell.angle_gamma   90.00
#
_symmetry.space_group_name_H-M   'P 1'
#
loop_
_entity.id
_entity.type
_entity.pdbx_description
1 polymer ?
#
loop_
_entity_poly.entity_id
_entity_poly.type
_entity_poly.pdbx_seq_one_letter_code
_entity_poly.pdbx_strand_id
1 'polypeptide(L)'
;MAKFSLPLNTKLPEDFVLNTLIPFLKEYKDYIYDIYFTCRMPPFVQDAMGDVVDGDMRDTSLNALFVSQETGIPLSATFNNIQVPPTQENLDIFIQNFRFLYDAGVRIVTLPHTSWVLTGQLQKEFPELFIKNTILREVTRPNEIVNLAKAGFHYVNLDRDLMRDRDTLLKIKKAKEYCADIGKPVKISLLANEWCWGGCPIMPEHYHYNMVREKDDPQYFNTSLSRVSCSSWDERDPAASLKAATIPPWKKDWEEFIDLGIDVFKMHGRENAMRLMESMDIIKRWAADEEILHPQFNDYIEDVDLEEKPIDIWREKIKTCGFDCWKCNYCDSVVQSRMKRSDRHFDDDIELVLTSIEKAARHDSEFVEEGYKYPGLSSNIVRHFLNNLLSKPDAIYMELGVHAGSTFFAATMNRDVEAFAIDDYSEEDISPFRDEVNVEIDNPKKIFFNGLREKQYFCPKSIQDLTPKNIHKQPNVIFYDADHDPQSQYDNLTFLIPAFADKFILVIDDANFMGVVQAAEFFVKENNLNLLFERKILTKIPEDPNGWWNGIHVMVLTKNELI
;
A
#
# COMPACT_ATOMS: atom_id res chain seq x y z
N MET A 1 15.42 -25.27 15.65
CA MET A 1 14.56 -25.04 14.46
C MET A 1 13.90 -23.70 14.63
N ALA A 2 14.02 -22.81 13.66
CA ALA A 2 13.32 -21.51 13.71
C ALA A 2 11.82 -21.73 13.59
N LYS A 3 11.07 -20.81 14.18
CA LYS A 3 9.62 -20.82 14.14
C LYS A 3 9.10 -19.53 13.54
N PHE A 4 7.85 -19.53 13.12
CA PHE A 4 7.18 -18.41 12.49
C PHE A 4 6.11 -17.83 13.42
N SER A 5 6.05 -16.49 13.52
CA SER A 5 4.96 -15.78 14.17
C SER A 5 4.01 -15.28 13.08
N LEU A 6 2.82 -15.87 12.99
CA LEU A 6 1.88 -15.64 11.89
C LEU A 6 0.83 -14.59 12.27
N PRO A 7 0.52 -13.62 11.38
CA PRO A 7 -0.53 -12.64 11.62
C PRO A 7 -1.92 -13.24 11.49
N LEU A 8 -2.87 -12.70 12.23
CA LEU A 8 -4.29 -12.98 12.07
C LEU A 8 -5.05 -11.67 11.82
N ASN A 9 -5.73 -11.60 10.69
CA ASN A 9 -6.74 -10.59 10.41
C ASN A 9 -8.09 -11.12 10.92
N THR A 10 -8.70 -10.42 11.86
CA THR A 10 -9.96 -10.86 12.47
C THR A 10 -11.20 -10.59 11.60
N LYS A 11 -11.03 -9.86 10.49
CA LYS A 11 -12.07 -9.65 9.46
C LYS A 11 -12.12 -10.75 8.39
N LEU A 12 -11.24 -11.74 8.45
CA LEU A 12 -11.24 -12.82 7.47
C LEU A 12 -12.61 -13.52 7.43
N PRO A 13 -13.12 -13.85 6.24
CA PRO A 13 -14.36 -14.61 6.11
C PRO A 13 -14.31 -15.93 6.87
N GLU A 14 -15.43 -16.30 7.52
CA GLU A 14 -15.52 -17.54 8.30
C GLU A 14 -15.14 -18.78 7.47
N ASP A 15 -15.58 -18.83 6.22
CA ASP A 15 -15.24 -19.92 5.30
C ASP A 15 -13.73 -20.05 5.07
N PHE A 16 -13.00 -18.93 4.91
CA PHE A 16 -11.55 -18.93 4.80
C PHE A 16 -10.89 -19.41 6.08
N VAL A 17 -11.39 -18.96 7.24
CA VAL A 17 -10.86 -19.38 8.55
C VAL A 17 -11.04 -20.88 8.76
N LEU A 18 -12.24 -21.41 8.48
CA LEU A 18 -12.56 -22.81 8.72
C LEU A 18 -11.90 -23.76 7.72
N ASN A 19 -11.91 -23.41 6.42
CA ASN A 19 -11.52 -24.31 5.34
C ASN A 19 -10.09 -24.13 4.84
N THR A 20 -9.42 -23.02 5.21
CA THR A 20 -8.05 -22.73 4.77
C THR A 20 -7.10 -22.52 5.94
N LEU A 21 -7.39 -21.54 6.82
CA LEU A 21 -6.45 -21.14 7.87
C LEU A 21 -6.29 -22.22 8.97
N ILE A 22 -7.39 -22.71 9.55
CA ILE A 22 -7.34 -23.72 10.63
C ILE A 22 -6.71 -25.03 10.16
N PRO A 23 -7.04 -25.61 8.99
CA PRO A 23 -6.35 -26.78 8.47
C PRO A 23 -4.85 -26.56 8.30
N PHE A 24 -4.43 -25.45 7.70
CA PHE A 24 -3.03 -25.07 7.58
C PHE A 24 -2.32 -25.00 8.94
N LEU A 25 -2.91 -24.30 9.89
CA LEU A 25 -2.33 -24.14 11.23
C LEU A 25 -2.18 -25.48 11.97
N LYS A 26 -3.13 -26.42 11.81
CA LYS A 26 -3.05 -27.76 12.37
C LYS A 26 -1.92 -28.58 11.74
N GLU A 27 -1.78 -28.50 10.42
CA GLU A 27 -0.76 -29.23 9.65
C GLU A 27 0.66 -28.72 9.96
N TYR A 28 0.85 -27.39 9.99
CA TYR A 28 2.17 -26.77 10.17
C TYR A 28 2.45 -26.29 11.60
N LYS A 29 1.71 -26.78 12.59
CA LYS A 29 1.79 -26.35 14.00
C LYS A 29 3.21 -26.33 14.56
N ASP A 30 4.03 -27.30 14.23
CA ASP A 30 5.39 -27.43 14.75
C ASP A 30 6.33 -26.32 14.28
N TYR A 31 6.01 -25.67 13.18
CA TYR A 31 6.74 -24.53 12.63
C TYR A 31 6.25 -23.19 13.15
N ILE A 32 5.07 -23.12 13.78
CA ILE A 32 4.45 -21.88 14.23
C ILE A 32 4.76 -21.63 15.71
N TYR A 33 5.27 -20.45 16.02
CA TYR A 33 5.54 -20.01 17.38
C TYR A 33 4.29 -19.49 18.06
N ASP A 34 3.60 -18.54 17.42
CA ASP A 34 2.35 -17.96 17.86
C ASP A 34 1.57 -17.36 16.69
N ILE A 35 0.30 -17.06 16.97
CA ILE A 35 -0.55 -16.26 16.12
C ILE A 35 -0.72 -14.90 16.79
N TYR A 36 -0.31 -13.80 16.11
CA TYR A 36 -0.47 -12.46 16.65
C TYR A 36 -1.64 -11.73 16.01
N PHE A 37 -2.40 -11.02 16.82
CA PHE A 37 -3.59 -10.29 16.40
C PHE A 37 -3.68 -8.94 17.08
N THR A 38 -4.43 -8.01 16.48
CA THR A 38 -4.79 -6.71 17.07
C THR A 38 -6.11 -6.83 17.80
N CYS A 39 -6.22 -6.23 18.98
CA CYS A 39 -7.42 -6.20 19.79
C CYS A 39 -7.76 -4.75 20.18
N ARG A 40 -9.02 -4.34 20.00
CA ARG A 40 -9.52 -3.04 20.44
C ARG A 40 -9.78 -3.08 21.94
N MET A 41 -8.83 -2.65 22.72
CA MET A 41 -8.92 -2.63 24.18
C MET A 41 -8.44 -1.30 24.72
N PRO A 42 -9.26 -0.58 25.52
CA PRO A 42 -8.77 0.61 26.21
C PRO A 42 -7.56 0.32 27.11
N PRO A 43 -6.54 1.21 27.17
CA PRO A 43 -6.47 2.49 26.48
C PRO A 43 -6.06 2.40 25.01
N PHE A 44 -5.76 1.19 24.48
CA PHE A 44 -5.30 0.95 23.13
C PHE A 44 -6.48 0.69 22.19
N VAL A 45 -7.07 1.75 21.67
CA VAL A 45 -8.03 1.66 20.58
C VAL A 45 -7.28 1.96 19.29
N GLN A 46 -7.03 0.93 18.48
CA GLN A 46 -6.30 1.06 17.23
C GLN A 46 -6.86 0.10 16.18
N ASP A 47 -6.84 0.51 14.95
CA ASP A 47 -7.10 -0.31 13.78
C ASP A 47 -5.96 -0.11 12.76
N ALA A 48 -4.75 -0.33 13.25
CA ALA A 48 -3.58 -0.32 12.37
C ALA A 48 -3.74 -1.42 11.34
N MET A 49 -3.71 -1.14 10.07
CA MET A 49 -3.83 -2.07 8.94
C MET A 49 -5.27 -2.48 8.58
N GLY A 50 -6.30 -2.04 9.27
CA GLY A 50 -7.68 -2.41 8.97
C GLY A 50 -7.99 -3.90 9.18
N ASP A 51 -7.27 -4.55 10.09
CA ASP A 51 -7.31 -5.99 10.35
C ASP A 51 -8.24 -6.41 11.48
N VAL A 52 -8.99 -5.46 12.06
CA VAL A 52 -9.84 -5.70 13.24
C VAL A 52 -11.30 -5.51 12.89
N VAL A 53 -12.15 -6.48 13.26
CA VAL A 53 -13.62 -6.34 13.14
C VAL A 53 -14.14 -5.19 14.00
N ASP A 54 -15.26 -4.59 13.60
CA ASP A 54 -15.95 -3.61 14.40
C ASP A 54 -16.50 -4.24 15.68
N GLY A 55 -16.49 -3.50 16.77
CA GLY A 55 -16.96 -3.96 18.04
C GLY A 55 -16.05 -3.61 19.23
N ASP A 56 -16.39 -4.13 20.38
CA ASP A 56 -15.59 -3.97 21.60
C ASP A 56 -14.41 -4.97 21.65
N MET A 57 -13.70 -4.99 22.79
CA MET A 57 -12.59 -5.90 23.00
C MET A 57 -12.99 -7.38 22.83
N ARG A 58 -14.19 -7.75 23.27
CA ARG A 58 -14.65 -9.16 23.18
C ARG A 58 -14.89 -9.54 21.75
N ASP A 59 -15.63 -8.72 21.01
CA ASP A 59 -15.93 -8.96 19.59
C ASP A 59 -14.66 -9.08 18.77
N THR A 60 -13.70 -8.16 18.98
CA THR A 60 -12.43 -8.14 18.23
C THR A 60 -11.48 -9.28 18.57
N SER A 61 -11.69 -9.99 19.69
CA SER A 61 -10.85 -11.13 20.09
C SER A 61 -11.47 -12.51 19.83
N LEU A 62 -12.78 -12.60 19.59
CA LEU A 62 -13.48 -13.90 19.48
C LEU A 62 -12.91 -14.81 18.40
N ASN A 63 -12.69 -14.28 17.19
CA ASN A 63 -12.13 -15.06 16.09
C ASN A 63 -10.72 -15.57 16.41
N ALA A 64 -9.89 -14.76 17.05
CA ALA A 64 -8.55 -15.15 17.44
C ALA A 64 -8.57 -16.25 18.51
N LEU A 65 -9.41 -16.11 19.53
CA LEU A 65 -9.59 -17.11 20.58
C LEU A 65 -10.09 -18.45 20.00
N PHE A 66 -11.06 -18.38 19.07
CA PHE A 66 -11.56 -19.57 18.39
C PHE A 66 -10.46 -20.29 17.60
N VAL A 67 -9.68 -19.57 16.78
CA VAL A 67 -8.57 -20.15 16.01
C VAL A 67 -7.54 -20.80 16.95
N SER A 68 -7.18 -20.15 18.05
CA SER A 68 -6.25 -20.73 19.04
C SER A 68 -6.81 -21.99 19.69
N GLN A 69 -8.08 -21.99 20.03
CA GLN A 69 -8.78 -23.12 20.64
C GLN A 69 -8.78 -24.35 19.72
N GLU A 70 -9.10 -24.11 18.44
CA GLU A 70 -9.16 -25.17 17.42
C GLU A 70 -7.78 -25.75 17.06
N THR A 71 -6.74 -24.94 17.14
CA THR A 71 -5.38 -25.33 16.69
C THR A 71 -4.44 -25.66 17.85
N GLY A 72 -4.73 -25.15 19.05
CA GLY A 72 -3.85 -25.20 20.21
C GLY A 72 -2.54 -24.41 20.00
N ILE A 73 -2.52 -23.42 19.10
CA ILE A 73 -1.38 -22.51 18.90
C ILE A 73 -1.56 -21.29 19.81
N PRO A 74 -0.51 -20.86 20.53
CA PRO A 74 -0.61 -19.70 21.43
C PRO A 74 -0.98 -18.42 20.70
N LEU A 75 -1.81 -17.59 21.33
CA LEU A 75 -2.12 -16.24 20.87
C LEU A 75 -1.17 -15.21 21.46
N SER A 76 -0.83 -14.22 20.63
CA SER A 76 -0.09 -13.02 20.99
C SER A 76 -0.95 -11.77 20.73
N ALA A 77 -1.47 -11.17 21.79
CA ALA A 77 -2.21 -9.92 21.67
C ALA A 77 -1.25 -8.75 21.44
N THR A 78 -1.52 -7.93 20.43
CA THR A 78 -0.62 -6.83 20.01
C THR A 78 -1.21 -5.48 20.35
N PHE A 79 -0.47 -4.68 21.13
CA PHE A 79 -0.80 -3.32 21.52
C PHE A 79 0.35 -2.39 21.13
N ASN A 80 0.29 -1.88 19.89
CA ASN A 80 1.40 -1.13 19.29
C ASN A 80 1.27 0.39 19.41
N ASN A 81 0.15 0.91 19.93
CA ASN A 81 -0.07 2.35 19.99
C ASN A 81 0.88 3.03 20.99
N ILE A 82 2.01 3.53 20.50
CA ILE A 82 2.99 4.28 21.30
C ILE A 82 2.53 5.70 21.68
N GLN A 83 1.42 6.17 21.12
CA GLN A 83 0.85 7.48 21.42
C GLN A 83 0.05 7.49 22.72
N VAL A 84 -0.37 6.32 23.20
CA VAL A 84 -0.99 6.21 24.55
C VAL A 84 0.05 6.58 25.59
N PRO A 85 -0.19 7.60 26.45
CA PRO A 85 0.78 7.99 27.48
C PRO A 85 1.04 6.86 28.48
N PRO A 86 2.30 6.61 28.88
CA PRO A 86 2.65 5.54 29.81
C PRO A 86 2.37 5.93 31.28
N THR A 87 1.14 6.40 31.56
CA THR A 87 0.71 6.80 32.91
C THR A 87 0.30 5.59 33.76
N GLN A 88 0.24 5.77 35.09
CA GLN A 88 -0.28 4.74 36.00
C GLN A 88 -1.75 4.46 35.70
N GLU A 89 -2.55 5.50 35.44
CA GLU A 89 -3.96 5.36 35.09
C GLU A 89 -4.17 4.45 33.86
N ASN A 90 -3.42 4.69 32.80
CA ASN A 90 -3.50 3.86 31.59
C ASN A 90 -3.01 2.42 31.84
N LEU A 91 -2.02 2.23 32.71
CA LEU A 91 -1.58 0.89 33.11
C LEU A 91 -2.69 0.17 33.91
N ASP A 92 -3.35 0.85 34.82
CA ASP A 92 -4.44 0.27 35.63
C ASP A 92 -5.63 -0.14 34.74
N ILE A 93 -6.00 0.71 33.78
CA ILE A 93 -7.03 0.40 32.77
C ILE A 93 -6.61 -0.80 31.93
N PHE A 94 -5.34 -0.84 31.50
CA PHE A 94 -4.81 -1.97 30.74
C PHE A 94 -4.89 -3.27 31.54
N ILE A 95 -4.45 -3.28 32.80
CA ILE A 95 -4.47 -4.46 33.66
C ILE A 95 -5.91 -4.97 33.87
N GLN A 96 -6.82 -4.05 34.14
CA GLN A 96 -8.24 -4.38 34.34
C GLN A 96 -8.84 -5.07 33.10
N ASN A 97 -8.60 -4.51 31.92
CA ASN A 97 -9.20 -4.99 30.68
C ASN A 97 -8.49 -6.25 30.15
N PHE A 98 -7.14 -6.30 30.23
CA PHE A 98 -6.37 -7.43 29.76
C PHE A 98 -6.66 -8.72 30.51
N ARG A 99 -7.19 -8.64 31.73
CA ARG A 99 -7.59 -9.81 32.53
C ARG A 99 -8.55 -10.73 31.78
N PHE A 100 -9.47 -10.19 31.02
CA PHE A 100 -10.36 -10.99 30.16
C PHE A 100 -9.58 -11.87 29.17
N LEU A 101 -8.61 -11.32 28.49
CA LEU A 101 -7.76 -12.09 27.54
C LEU A 101 -6.89 -13.11 28.26
N TYR A 102 -6.33 -12.73 29.41
CA TYR A 102 -5.51 -13.61 30.23
C TYR A 102 -6.32 -14.81 30.75
N ASP A 103 -7.52 -14.56 31.25
CA ASP A 103 -8.44 -15.61 31.74
C ASP A 103 -8.93 -16.50 30.59
N ALA A 104 -9.06 -15.96 29.38
CA ALA A 104 -9.35 -16.71 28.15
C ALA A 104 -8.15 -17.51 27.61
N GLY A 105 -6.98 -17.45 28.25
CA GLY A 105 -5.81 -18.24 27.90
C GLY A 105 -4.73 -17.52 27.10
N VAL A 106 -4.86 -16.23 26.80
CA VAL A 106 -3.80 -15.46 26.16
C VAL A 106 -2.64 -15.26 27.13
N ARG A 107 -1.45 -15.72 26.74
CA ARG A 107 -0.24 -15.66 27.58
C ARG A 107 0.89 -14.83 26.95
N ILE A 108 0.73 -14.35 25.73
CA ILE A 108 1.75 -13.58 25.03
C ILE A 108 1.17 -12.21 24.69
N VAL A 109 1.92 -11.16 24.99
CA VAL A 109 1.50 -9.79 24.74
C VAL A 109 2.64 -8.96 24.16
N THR A 110 2.34 -8.14 23.16
CA THR A 110 3.24 -7.07 22.68
C THR A 110 2.85 -5.77 23.33
N LEU A 111 3.78 -5.12 24.03
CA LEU A 111 3.56 -3.87 24.76
C LEU A 111 4.39 -2.72 24.17
N PRO A 112 3.82 -1.51 24.08
CA PRO A 112 4.54 -0.34 23.56
C PRO A 112 5.46 0.31 24.60
N HIS A 113 5.21 0.10 25.92
CA HIS A 113 5.87 0.86 26.99
C HIS A 113 6.75 -0.01 27.90
N THR A 114 8.06 0.20 27.81
CA THR A 114 9.03 -0.42 28.72
C THR A 114 8.81 0.00 30.19
N SER A 115 8.37 1.24 30.43
CA SER A 115 8.10 1.74 31.78
C SER A 115 7.02 0.92 32.50
N TRP A 116 5.99 0.46 31.82
CA TRP A 116 4.96 -0.40 32.41
C TRP A 116 5.52 -1.75 32.89
N VAL A 117 6.44 -2.32 32.11
CA VAL A 117 7.10 -3.59 32.49
C VAL A 117 8.03 -3.37 33.69
N LEU A 118 8.72 -2.22 33.76
CA LEU A 118 9.62 -1.86 34.87
C LEU A 118 8.89 -1.68 36.21
N THR A 119 7.58 -1.37 36.21
CA THR A 119 6.82 -1.28 37.49
C THR A 119 6.71 -2.63 38.21
N GLY A 120 6.85 -3.74 37.50
CA GLY A 120 6.61 -5.10 38.01
C GLY A 120 5.14 -5.44 38.24
N GLN A 121 4.21 -4.50 38.00
CA GLN A 121 2.77 -4.74 38.23
C GLN A 121 2.22 -5.78 37.28
N LEU A 122 2.60 -5.74 35.99
CA LEU A 122 2.16 -6.72 34.99
C LEU A 122 2.57 -8.14 35.37
N GLN A 123 3.80 -8.32 35.81
CA GLN A 123 4.31 -9.64 36.20
C GLN A 123 3.64 -10.15 37.50
N LYS A 124 3.25 -9.24 38.39
CA LYS A 124 2.51 -9.59 39.60
C LYS A 124 1.06 -9.99 39.29
N GLU A 125 0.38 -9.24 38.44
CA GLU A 125 -1.01 -9.50 38.08
C GLU A 125 -1.17 -10.68 37.12
N PHE A 126 -0.16 -10.92 36.27
CA PHE A 126 -0.15 -11.94 35.23
C PHE A 126 1.17 -12.72 35.26
N PRO A 127 1.38 -13.62 36.23
CA PRO A 127 2.67 -14.29 36.46
C PRO A 127 3.18 -15.13 35.28
N GLU A 128 2.29 -15.65 34.45
CA GLU A 128 2.64 -16.47 33.29
C GLU A 128 2.74 -15.66 32.00
N LEU A 129 2.67 -14.32 32.07
CA LEU A 129 2.66 -13.47 30.90
C LEU A 129 4.04 -13.40 30.25
N PHE A 130 4.09 -13.71 28.97
CA PHE A 130 5.25 -13.61 28.12
C PHE A 130 5.21 -12.28 27.36
N ILE A 131 6.12 -11.38 27.68
CA ILE A 131 6.08 -9.99 27.23
C ILE A 131 7.05 -9.78 26.06
N LYS A 132 6.52 -9.19 24.97
CA LYS A 132 7.24 -8.74 23.78
C LYS A 132 7.30 -7.20 23.73
N ASN A 133 8.38 -6.63 23.22
CA ASN A 133 8.37 -5.22 22.82
C ASN A 133 7.64 -5.03 21.48
N THR A 134 7.17 -3.82 21.21
CA THR A 134 6.73 -3.44 19.86
C THR A 134 7.92 -3.21 18.94
N ILE A 135 7.77 -3.54 17.64
CA ILE A 135 8.76 -3.22 16.62
C ILE A 135 9.00 -1.70 16.47
N LEU A 136 8.00 -0.90 16.84
CA LEU A 136 8.08 0.57 16.83
C LEU A 136 9.08 1.15 17.86
N ARG A 137 9.72 0.29 18.65
CA ARG A 137 10.84 0.68 19.51
C ARG A 137 12.19 0.67 18.80
N GLU A 138 12.24 0.20 17.56
CA GLU A 138 13.42 0.24 16.69
C GLU A 138 14.69 -0.25 17.41
N VAL A 139 14.62 -1.46 17.98
CA VAL A 139 15.72 -2.06 18.75
C VAL A 139 16.85 -2.45 17.79
N THR A 140 17.96 -1.71 17.86
CA THR A 140 19.11 -1.87 16.96
C THR A 140 20.41 -2.23 17.65
N ARG A 141 20.47 -2.16 18.99
CA ARG A 141 21.75 -2.27 19.73
C ARG A 141 21.78 -3.47 20.68
N PRO A 142 22.90 -4.19 20.78
CA PRO A 142 23.05 -5.33 21.69
C PRO A 142 22.70 -5.01 23.14
N ASN A 143 23.08 -3.82 23.63
CA ASN A 143 22.80 -3.44 25.01
C ASN A 143 21.32 -3.20 25.29
N GLU A 144 20.52 -2.84 24.28
CA GLU A 144 19.06 -2.73 24.42
C GLU A 144 18.44 -4.10 24.70
N ILE A 145 18.96 -5.19 24.10
CA ILE A 145 18.53 -6.56 24.37
C ILE A 145 18.70 -6.90 25.85
N VAL A 146 19.90 -6.61 26.39
CA VAL A 146 20.21 -6.87 27.80
C VAL A 146 19.32 -6.04 28.73
N ASN A 147 19.09 -4.78 28.41
CA ASN A 147 18.25 -3.91 29.23
C ASN A 147 16.78 -4.33 29.19
N LEU A 148 16.26 -4.71 28.02
CA LEU A 148 14.91 -5.24 27.90
C LEU A 148 14.72 -6.56 28.66
N ALA A 149 15.70 -7.47 28.57
CA ALA A 149 15.69 -8.72 29.35
C ALA A 149 15.66 -8.45 30.85
N LYS A 150 16.50 -7.51 31.34
CA LYS A 150 16.53 -7.10 32.75
C LYS A 150 15.23 -6.42 33.19
N ALA A 151 14.58 -5.69 32.30
CA ALA A 151 13.28 -5.08 32.55
C ALA A 151 12.13 -6.09 32.66
N GLY A 152 12.31 -7.32 32.15
CA GLY A 152 11.31 -8.38 32.19
C GLY A 152 10.65 -8.70 30.87
N PHE A 153 11.24 -8.27 29.75
CA PHE A 153 10.84 -8.74 28.43
C PHE A 153 11.42 -10.14 28.17
N HIS A 154 10.61 -10.99 27.56
CA HIS A 154 10.96 -12.37 27.23
C HIS A 154 11.25 -12.56 25.74
N TYR A 155 10.88 -11.56 24.92
CA TYR A 155 10.96 -11.62 23.49
C TYR A 155 11.21 -10.22 22.92
N VAL A 156 12.19 -10.10 22.06
CA VAL A 156 12.59 -8.81 21.47
C VAL A 156 12.39 -8.85 19.96
N ASN A 157 11.50 -7.99 19.47
CA ASN A 157 11.39 -7.67 18.06
C ASN A 157 12.50 -6.69 17.71
N LEU A 158 13.38 -7.08 16.82
CA LEU A 158 14.43 -6.22 16.29
C LEU A 158 13.88 -5.23 15.25
N ASP A 159 14.59 -4.15 15.06
CA ASP A 159 14.39 -3.28 13.92
C ASP A 159 14.68 -4.04 12.61
N ARG A 160 13.89 -3.77 11.58
CA ARG A 160 13.97 -4.44 10.27
C ARG A 160 15.27 -4.14 9.52
N ASP A 161 15.85 -2.97 9.72
CA ASP A 161 17.07 -2.57 9.03
C ASP A 161 18.29 -3.41 9.43
N LEU A 162 18.22 -4.09 10.59
CA LEU A 162 19.26 -5.01 11.03
C LEU A 162 19.47 -6.22 10.10
N MET A 163 18.52 -6.51 9.22
CA MET A 163 18.74 -7.57 8.22
C MET A 163 19.86 -7.26 7.22
N ARG A 164 20.33 -6.01 7.19
CA ARG A 164 21.46 -5.54 6.38
C ARG A 164 22.73 -5.28 7.21
N ASP A 165 22.73 -5.67 8.50
CA ASP A 165 23.86 -5.45 9.42
C ASP A 165 24.21 -6.75 10.19
N ARG A 166 24.89 -7.64 9.50
CA ARG A 166 25.34 -8.93 10.04
C ARG A 166 26.25 -8.76 11.28
N ASP A 167 27.09 -7.73 11.30
CA ASP A 167 28.03 -7.51 12.40
C ASP A 167 27.28 -7.14 13.69
N THR A 168 26.23 -6.33 13.58
CA THR A 168 25.37 -6.00 14.72
C THR A 168 24.54 -7.23 15.15
N LEU A 169 24.03 -8.04 14.22
CA LEU A 169 23.32 -9.27 14.56
C LEU A 169 24.22 -10.27 15.33
N LEU A 170 25.48 -10.42 14.95
CA LEU A 170 26.46 -11.24 15.70
C LEU A 170 26.68 -10.72 17.13
N LYS A 171 26.69 -9.41 17.34
CA LYS A 171 26.78 -8.82 18.67
C LYS A 171 25.48 -9.02 19.47
N ILE A 172 24.31 -8.95 18.82
CA ILE A 172 23.01 -9.26 19.42
C ILE A 172 22.94 -10.72 19.84
N LYS A 173 23.45 -11.65 19.03
CA LYS A 173 23.54 -13.09 19.41
C LYS A 173 24.32 -13.25 20.71
N LYS A 174 25.49 -12.59 20.85
CA LYS A 174 26.28 -12.63 22.09
C LYS A 174 25.54 -12.00 23.28
N ALA A 175 24.81 -10.89 23.05
CA ALA A 175 23.97 -10.28 24.09
C ALA A 175 22.83 -11.22 24.54
N LYS A 176 22.22 -11.96 23.62
CA LYS A 176 21.23 -12.98 23.92
C LYS A 176 21.82 -14.12 24.76
N GLU A 177 23.01 -14.62 24.42
CA GLU A 177 23.73 -15.63 25.19
C GLU A 177 23.99 -15.13 26.61
N TYR A 178 24.52 -13.91 26.76
CA TYR A 178 24.70 -13.26 28.06
C TYR A 178 23.38 -13.16 28.87
N CYS A 179 22.26 -12.84 28.21
CA CYS A 179 20.95 -12.83 28.88
C CYS A 179 20.59 -14.21 29.44
N ALA A 180 20.89 -15.27 28.75
CA ALA A 180 20.67 -16.62 29.22
C ALA A 180 21.57 -16.96 30.44
N ASP A 181 22.85 -16.56 30.39
CA ASP A 181 23.81 -16.78 31.48
C ASP A 181 23.41 -16.09 32.79
N ILE A 182 22.77 -14.92 32.70
CA ILE A 182 22.26 -14.20 33.88
C ILE A 182 20.84 -14.64 34.30
N GLY A 183 20.31 -15.74 33.74
CA GLY A 183 18.99 -16.28 34.07
C GLY A 183 17.83 -15.44 33.53
N LYS A 184 18.07 -14.64 32.47
CA LYS A 184 17.06 -13.80 31.79
C LYS A 184 17.00 -14.12 30.28
N PRO A 185 16.72 -15.38 29.90
CA PRO A 185 16.73 -15.77 28.49
C PRO A 185 15.66 -14.98 27.71
N VAL A 186 16.01 -14.55 26.50
CA VAL A 186 15.12 -13.86 25.59
C VAL A 186 15.06 -14.55 24.22
N LYS A 187 13.90 -14.49 23.57
CA LYS A 187 13.75 -14.81 22.16
C LYS A 187 14.00 -13.58 21.31
N ILE A 188 14.61 -13.76 20.17
CA ILE A 188 14.88 -12.69 19.20
C ILE A 188 14.09 -12.95 17.94
N SER A 189 13.40 -11.93 17.44
CA SER A 189 12.70 -12.02 16.17
C SER A 189 13.06 -10.92 15.20
N LEU A 190 12.89 -11.24 13.93
CA LEU A 190 13.04 -10.32 12.82
C LEU A 190 11.79 -10.39 11.94
N LEU A 191 11.31 -9.25 11.46
CA LEU A 191 10.21 -9.17 10.50
C LEU A 191 10.75 -9.54 9.12
N ALA A 192 10.26 -10.63 8.53
CA ALA A 192 10.99 -11.33 7.48
C ALA A 192 10.57 -10.96 6.05
N ASN A 193 9.28 -10.74 5.82
CA ASN A 193 8.69 -10.58 4.48
C ASN A 193 7.91 -9.27 4.29
N GLU A 194 8.29 -8.21 4.96
CA GLU A 194 7.77 -6.87 4.74
C GLU A 194 8.65 -6.14 3.72
N TRP A 195 8.02 -5.53 2.72
CA TRP A 195 8.71 -4.77 1.68
C TRP A 195 8.82 -3.29 2.06
N CYS A 196 9.33 -3.01 3.26
CA CYS A 196 9.60 -1.65 3.68
C CYS A 196 10.93 -1.16 3.10
N TRP A 197 10.96 0.10 2.76
CA TRP A 197 12.19 0.79 2.38
C TRP A 197 13.16 0.83 3.57
N GLY A 198 14.43 0.45 3.34
CA GLY A 198 15.46 0.54 4.36
C GLY A 198 15.77 2.00 4.70
N GLY A 199 15.83 2.31 6.00
CA GLY A 199 16.04 3.69 6.47
C GLY A 199 14.86 4.62 6.16
N CYS A 200 13.64 4.11 6.14
CA CYS A 200 12.45 4.89 5.81
C CYS A 200 12.24 6.08 6.77
N PRO A 201 12.27 7.34 6.28
CA PRO A 201 12.17 8.52 7.16
C PRO A 201 10.75 8.78 7.65
N ILE A 202 9.72 8.20 7.00
CA ILE A 202 8.31 8.45 7.33
C ILE A 202 7.66 7.31 8.12
N MET A 203 8.41 6.29 8.49
CA MET A 203 7.83 5.12 9.16
C MET A 203 7.07 5.47 10.45
N PRO A 204 7.57 6.33 11.36
CA PRO A 204 6.83 6.73 12.56
C PRO A 204 5.49 7.39 12.23
N GLU A 205 5.46 8.30 11.27
CA GLU A 205 4.24 8.99 10.83
C GLU A 205 3.26 8.02 10.16
N HIS A 206 3.77 7.11 9.34
CA HIS A 206 2.97 6.08 8.70
C HIS A 206 2.26 5.19 9.73
N TYR A 207 2.98 4.72 10.74
CA TYR A 207 2.36 3.94 11.81
C TYR A 207 1.38 4.78 12.63
N HIS A 208 1.70 6.03 12.94
CA HIS A 208 0.79 6.92 13.64
C HIS A 208 -0.50 7.15 12.84
N TYR A 209 -0.38 7.47 11.56
CA TYR A 209 -1.53 7.64 10.67
C TYR A 209 -2.41 6.39 10.65
N ASN A 210 -1.82 5.20 10.50
CA ASN A 210 -2.58 3.95 10.49
C ASN A 210 -3.34 3.69 11.80
N MET A 211 -2.80 4.14 12.95
CA MET A 211 -3.46 4.00 14.25
C MET A 211 -4.66 4.95 14.44
N VAL A 212 -4.65 6.10 13.77
CA VAL A 212 -5.70 7.13 13.87
C VAL A 212 -6.64 7.14 12.66
N ARG A 213 -6.51 6.17 11.78
CA ARG A 213 -7.16 6.09 10.48
C ARG A 213 -8.69 6.18 10.47
N GLU A 214 -9.36 5.83 11.58
CA GLU A 214 -10.81 6.00 11.72
C GLU A 214 -11.26 7.46 11.87
N LYS A 215 -10.30 8.33 12.11
CA LYS A 215 -10.56 9.76 12.19
C LYS A 215 -10.11 10.34 10.86
N ASP A 216 -11.04 10.54 9.94
CA ASP A 216 -10.84 11.43 8.78
C ASP A 216 -10.59 12.85 9.30
N ASP A 217 -9.52 12.99 10.07
CA ASP A 217 -9.10 14.24 10.62
C ASP A 217 -8.19 14.91 9.61
N PRO A 218 -8.65 15.97 8.92
CA PRO A 218 -7.89 16.62 7.86
C PRO A 218 -6.57 17.23 8.33
N GLN A 219 -6.35 17.30 9.65
CA GLN A 219 -5.06 17.74 10.18
C GLN A 219 -3.94 16.69 10.03
N TYR A 220 -4.23 15.43 9.77
CA TYR A 220 -3.22 14.40 9.58
C TYR A 220 -2.89 14.20 8.11
N PHE A 221 -1.60 14.20 7.79
CA PHE A 221 -1.14 13.80 6.46
C PHE A 221 -1.42 12.32 6.23
N ASN A 222 -2.07 12.00 5.12
CA ASN A 222 -2.25 10.62 4.70
C ASN A 222 -0.98 10.10 4.01
N THR A 223 -0.05 9.57 4.79
CA THR A 223 1.22 9.05 4.27
C THR A 223 1.07 7.80 3.41
N SER A 224 -0.06 7.09 3.50
CA SER A 224 -0.32 5.91 2.66
C SER A 224 -0.86 6.24 1.27
N LEU A 225 -1.38 7.46 1.06
CA LEU A 225 -1.90 7.94 -0.21
C LEU A 225 -1.12 9.13 -0.77
N SER A 226 -0.18 9.67 0.00
CA SER A 226 0.64 10.81 -0.42
C SER A 226 1.85 10.34 -1.22
N ARG A 227 2.50 11.32 -1.86
CA ARG A 227 3.78 11.17 -2.57
C ARG A 227 4.93 10.55 -1.77
N VAL A 228 4.81 10.50 -0.45
CA VAL A 228 5.77 9.86 0.44
C VAL A 228 5.37 8.44 0.79
N SER A 229 4.40 7.85 0.09
CA SER A 229 4.09 6.42 0.20
C SER A 229 5.23 5.58 -0.37
N CYS A 230 5.38 4.36 0.15
CA CYS A 230 6.40 3.42 -0.35
C CYS A 230 6.26 3.16 -1.85
N SER A 231 5.03 3.03 -2.34
CA SER A 231 4.76 2.84 -3.76
C SER A 231 5.30 3.96 -4.64
N SER A 232 5.26 5.22 -4.19
CA SER A 232 5.86 6.33 -4.94
C SER A 232 7.37 6.19 -5.09
N TRP A 233 8.03 5.55 -4.14
CA TRP A 233 9.48 5.30 -4.23
C TRP A 233 9.80 4.08 -5.09
N ASP A 234 9.04 3.00 -4.95
CA ASP A 234 9.19 1.81 -5.80
C ASP A 234 9.05 2.17 -7.29
N GLU A 235 8.09 3.02 -7.62
CA GLU A 235 7.85 3.46 -9.00
C GLU A 235 8.94 4.38 -9.56
N ARG A 236 9.65 5.09 -8.70
CA ARG A 236 10.73 6.02 -9.09
C ARG A 236 12.12 5.42 -9.02
N ASP A 237 12.28 4.31 -8.34
CA ASP A 237 13.56 3.65 -8.15
C ASP A 237 13.50 2.22 -8.68
N PRO A 238 14.06 1.96 -9.88
CA PRO A 238 14.09 0.62 -10.46
C PRO A 238 14.77 -0.42 -9.56
N ALA A 239 15.62 0.01 -8.63
CA ALA A 239 16.31 -0.87 -7.69
C ALA A 239 15.59 -0.98 -6.32
N ALA A 240 14.36 -0.45 -6.19
CA ALA A 240 13.62 -0.39 -4.92
C ALA A 240 13.53 -1.77 -4.24
N SER A 241 13.14 -2.80 -4.98
CA SER A 241 13.04 -4.16 -4.45
C SER A 241 14.36 -4.71 -3.93
N LEU A 242 15.50 -4.34 -4.56
CA LEU A 242 16.83 -4.70 -4.06
C LEU A 242 17.26 -3.89 -2.83
N LYS A 243 16.62 -2.76 -2.56
CA LYS A 243 16.86 -1.88 -1.39
C LYS A 243 15.85 -2.09 -0.27
N ALA A 244 14.89 -3.00 -0.43
CA ALA A 244 13.88 -3.26 0.60
C ALA A 244 14.48 -3.91 1.85
N ALA A 245 13.92 -3.56 3.02
CA ALA A 245 14.22 -4.20 4.28
C ALA A 245 13.39 -5.50 4.40
N THR A 246 13.78 -6.49 3.62
CA THR A 246 13.21 -7.85 3.63
C THR A 246 14.34 -8.88 3.51
N ILE A 247 14.09 -10.09 4.02
CA ILE A 247 15.02 -11.20 3.81
C ILE A 247 14.88 -11.66 2.36
N PRO A 248 15.97 -11.79 1.60
CA PRO A 248 15.91 -12.34 0.24
C PRO A 248 15.22 -13.71 0.23
N PRO A 249 14.46 -14.04 -0.83
CA PRO A 249 13.61 -15.24 -0.85
C PRO A 249 14.36 -16.53 -1.20
N TRP A 250 15.52 -16.74 -0.61
CA TRP A 250 16.26 -18.00 -0.71
C TRP A 250 16.41 -18.64 0.68
N LYS A 251 16.13 -19.91 0.77
CA LYS A 251 16.15 -20.65 2.02
C LYS A 251 17.47 -20.48 2.79
N LYS A 252 18.60 -20.55 2.10
CA LYS A 252 19.92 -20.36 2.72
C LYS A 252 20.10 -18.99 3.40
N ASP A 253 19.44 -17.93 2.91
CA ASP A 253 19.51 -16.61 3.55
C ASP A 253 18.73 -16.60 4.87
N TRP A 254 17.58 -17.27 4.91
CA TRP A 254 16.80 -17.43 6.14
C TRP A 254 17.53 -18.31 7.17
N GLU A 255 18.17 -19.39 6.72
CA GLU A 255 18.99 -20.25 7.59
C GLU A 255 20.16 -19.48 8.21
N GLU A 256 20.80 -18.58 7.48
CA GLU A 256 21.85 -17.72 7.99
C GLU A 256 21.36 -16.82 9.13
N PHE A 257 20.14 -16.27 9.07
CA PHE A 257 19.58 -15.48 10.18
C PHE A 257 19.35 -16.32 11.43
N ILE A 258 19.05 -17.61 11.29
CA ILE A 258 18.99 -18.54 12.44
C ILE A 258 20.36 -18.68 13.09
N ASP A 259 21.40 -18.84 12.28
CA ASP A 259 22.79 -18.93 12.76
C ASP A 259 23.24 -17.62 13.43
N LEU A 260 22.71 -16.48 13.01
CA LEU A 260 22.89 -15.18 13.63
C LEU A 260 22.06 -14.97 14.91
N GLY A 261 21.29 -15.98 15.34
CA GLY A 261 20.59 -15.97 16.63
C GLY A 261 19.12 -15.59 16.59
N ILE A 262 18.52 -15.47 15.40
CA ILE A 262 17.07 -15.25 15.24
C ILE A 262 16.33 -16.53 15.61
N ASP A 263 15.40 -16.46 16.54
CA ASP A 263 14.56 -17.58 16.98
C ASP A 263 13.25 -17.66 16.22
N VAL A 264 12.72 -16.49 15.84
CA VAL A 264 11.37 -16.38 15.26
C VAL A 264 11.38 -15.41 14.09
N PHE A 265 10.89 -15.87 12.95
CA PHE A 265 10.56 -15.03 11.83
C PHE A 265 9.14 -14.51 12.01
N LYS A 266 9.01 -13.19 12.21
CA LYS A 266 7.71 -12.55 12.25
C LYS A 266 7.25 -12.32 10.82
N MET A 267 6.08 -12.84 10.49
CA MET A 267 5.52 -12.74 9.14
C MET A 267 4.60 -11.53 9.04
N HIS A 268 4.56 -10.91 7.88
CA HIS A 268 3.61 -9.86 7.51
C HIS A 268 2.32 -10.49 6.93
N GLY A 269 1.22 -9.75 6.83
CA GLY A 269 -0.01 -10.22 6.17
C GLY A 269 -1.30 -9.99 6.96
N ARG A 270 -1.31 -9.07 7.94
CA ARG A 270 -2.56 -8.72 8.64
C ARG A 270 -3.54 -7.96 7.77
N GLU A 271 -3.06 -7.20 6.79
CA GLU A 271 -3.84 -6.26 6.00
C GLU A 271 -4.86 -6.93 5.08
N ASN A 272 -4.57 -8.14 4.59
CA ASN A 272 -5.50 -8.88 3.74
C ASN A 272 -5.16 -10.39 3.64
N ALA A 273 -6.12 -11.18 3.11
CA ALA A 273 -5.99 -12.62 2.98
C ALA A 273 -4.84 -13.03 2.03
N MET A 274 -4.59 -12.26 0.97
CA MET A 274 -3.57 -12.59 -0.03
C MET A 274 -2.17 -12.54 0.58
N ARG A 275 -1.85 -11.49 1.35
CA ARG A 275 -0.58 -11.38 2.09
C ARG A 275 -0.42 -12.47 3.15
N LEU A 276 -1.53 -12.86 3.80
CA LEU A 276 -1.51 -13.99 4.72
C LEU A 276 -1.20 -15.30 3.99
N MET A 277 -1.78 -15.53 2.83
CA MET A 277 -1.53 -16.72 2.00
C MET A 277 -0.06 -16.79 1.53
N GLU A 278 0.55 -15.67 1.16
CA GLU A 278 1.99 -15.59 0.87
C GLU A 278 2.83 -16.05 2.07
N SER A 279 2.50 -15.56 3.26
CA SER A 279 3.18 -15.98 4.50
C SER A 279 2.97 -17.47 4.81
N MET A 280 1.79 -17.99 4.52
CA MET A 280 1.48 -19.42 4.65
C MET A 280 2.29 -20.26 3.65
N ASP A 281 2.43 -19.79 2.40
CA ASP A 281 3.23 -20.49 1.37
C ASP A 281 4.72 -20.55 1.75
N ILE A 282 5.27 -19.47 2.28
CA ILE A 282 6.65 -19.47 2.82
C ILE A 282 6.82 -20.57 3.86
N ILE A 283 5.88 -20.73 4.78
CA ILE A 283 5.95 -21.76 5.83
C ILE A 283 5.82 -23.18 5.23
N LYS A 284 4.95 -23.37 4.24
CA LYS A 284 4.83 -24.66 3.53
C LYS A 284 6.13 -25.07 2.85
N ARG A 285 6.73 -24.16 2.09
CA ARG A 285 8.00 -24.38 1.39
C ARG A 285 9.14 -24.65 2.37
N TRP A 286 9.19 -23.88 3.45
CA TRP A 286 10.15 -24.11 4.53
C TRP A 286 10.03 -25.52 5.12
N ALA A 287 8.81 -25.97 5.40
CA ALA A 287 8.53 -27.29 5.95
C ALA A 287 8.85 -28.44 4.97
N ALA A 288 8.64 -28.19 3.67
CA ALA A 288 8.93 -29.13 2.59
C ALA A 288 10.40 -29.17 2.17
N ASP A 289 11.26 -28.36 2.78
CA ASP A 289 12.68 -28.19 2.38
C ASP A 289 12.87 -27.62 0.97
N GLU A 290 11.92 -26.79 0.52
CA GLU A 290 11.92 -26.13 -0.78
C GLU A 290 12.48 -24.72 -0.68
N GLU A 291 12.89 -24.15 -1.84
CA GLU A 291 13.26 -22.75 -1.93
C GLU A 291 12.06 -21.84 -1.64
N ILE A 292 12.33 -20.74 -0.94
CA ILE A 292 11.32 -19.75 -0.61
C ILE A 292 11.10 -18.89 -1.85
N LEU A 293 9.85 -18.81 -2.31
CA LEU A 293 9.44 -17.91 -3.38
C LEU A 293 8.66 -16.75 -2.78
N HIS A 294 9.00 -15.55 -3.21
CA HIS A 294 8.23 -14.36 -2.89
C HIS A 294 7.70 -13.77 -4.20
N PRO A 295 6.39 -13.82 -4.48
CA PRO A 295 5.84 -13.45 -5.78
C PRO A 295 6.35 -12.09 -6.28
N GLN A 296 6.24 -11.04 -5.47
CA GLN A 296 6.71 -9.71 -5.85
C GLN A 296 8.19 -9.64 -6.21
N PHE A 297 9.05 -10.40 -5.53
CA PHE A 297 10.48 -10.41 -5.84
C PHE A 297 10.79 -11.21 -7.09
N ASN A 298 10.08 -12.31 -7.30
CA ASN A 298 10.23 -13.14 -8.50
C ASN A 298 9.77 -12.39 -9.74
N ASP A 299 8.59 -11.76 -9.69
CA ASP A 299 8.08 -10.92 -10.76
C ASP A 299 9.08 -9.81 -11.09
N TYR A 300 9.64 -9.16 -10.08
CA TYR A 300 10.67 -8.14 -10.25
C TYR A 300 11.95 -8.69 -10.92
N ILE A 301 12.41 -9.89 -10.53
CA ILE A 301 13.60 -10.52 -11.14
C ILE A 301 13.34 -10.84 -12.61
N GLU A 302 12.16 -11.35 -12.95
CA GLU A 302 11.76 -11.63 -14.33
C GLU A 302 11.69 -10.35 -15.15
N ASP A 303 11.10 -9.29 -14.62
CA ASP A 303 10.98 -7.98 -15.27
C ASP A 303 12.34 -7.35 -15.60
N VAL A 304 13.33 -7.50 -14.72
CA VAL A 304 14.66 -6.91 -14.90
C VAL A 304 15.69 -7.90 -15.48
N ASP A 305 15.26 -9.10 -15.88
CA ASP A 305 16.09 -10.17 -16.49
C ASP A 305 17.41 -10.41 -15.73
N LEU A 306 17.31 -10.51 -14.40
CA LEU A 306 18.47 -10.75 -13.55
C LEU A 306 18.93 -12.19 -13.65
N GLU A 307 20.15 -12.40 -14.10
CA GLU A 307 20.81 -13.69 -14.06
C GLU A 307 21.17 -14.11 -12.63
N GLU A 308 21.32 -15.41 -12.40
CA GLU A 308 21.64 -16.00 -11.11
C GLU A 308 22.92 -15.41 -10.47
N LYS A 309 24.00 -15.30 -11.22
CA LYS A 309 25.29 -14.86 -10.70
C LYS A 309 25.31 -13.45 -10.11
N PRO A 310 24.76 -12.40 -10.74
CA PRO A 310 24.64 -11.07 -10.13
C PRO A 310 23.77 -11.03 -8.88
N ILE A 311 22.74 -11.85 -8.82
CA ILE A 311 21.90 -11.98 -7.64
C ILE A 311 22.71 -12.56 -6.46
N ASP A 312 23.48 -13.59 -6.69
CA ASP A 312 24.33 -14.16 -5.65
C ASP A 312 25.35 -13.15 -5.11
N ILE A 313 25.97 -12.36 -5.99
CA ILE A 313 26.88 -11.29 -5.57
C ILE A 313 26.14 -10.22 -4.78
N TRP A 314 24.94 -9.84 -5.20
CA TRP A 314 24.10 -8.87 -4.48
C TRP A 314 23.71 -9.41 -3.09
N ARG A 315 23.28 -10.67 -2.99
CA ARG A 315 22.90 -11.32 -1.72
C ARG A 315 24.05 -11.28 -0.70
N GLU A 316 25.27 -11.52 -1.14
CA GLU A 316 26.46 -11.41 -0.25
C GLU A 316 26.73 -9.96 0.18
N LYS A 317 26.63 -9.04 -0.78
CA LYS A 317 26.92 -7.62 -0.50
C LYS A 317 25.94 -6.98 0.47
N ILE A 318 24.66 -7.31 0.39
CA ILE A 318 23.65 -6.69 1.25
C ILE A 318 23.74 -7.10 2.72
N LYS A 319 24.43 -8.20 3.04
CA LYS A 319 24.56 -8.71 4.40
C LYS A 319 25.24 -7.72 5.37
N THR A 320 26.02 -6.80 4.85
CA THR A 320 26.78 -5.81 5.62
C THR A 320 26.68 -4.40 5.07
N CYS A 321 25.70 -4.11 4.21
CA CYS A 321 25.60 -2.80 3.57
C CYS A 321 25.05 -1.71 4.49
N GLY A 322 24.32 -2.06 5.56
CA GLY A 322 23.75 -1.14 6.54
C GLY A 322 22.84 -0.06 5.94
N PHE A 323 22.30 -0.29 4.74
CA PHE A 323 21.55 0.71 3.96
C PHE A 323 22.31 2.02 3.70
N ASP A 324 23.64 1.96 3.58
CA ASP A 324 24.47 3.12 3.18
C ASP A 324 24.23 3.57 1.72
N CYS A 325 22.97 3.56 1.27
CA CYS A 325 22.57 3.83 -0.11
C CYS A 325 22.95 5.22 -0.58
N TRP A 326 23.04 6.19 0.33
CA TRP A 326 23.43 7.57 0.03
C TRP A 326 24.85 7.72 -0.55
N LYS A 327 25.72 6.75 -0.33
CA LYS A 327 27.09 6.71 -0.90
C LYS A 327 27.35 5.48 -1.76
N CYS A 328 26.35 4.59 -1.89
CA CYS A 328 26.48 3.32 -2.59
C CYS A 328 25.41 3.22 -3.68
N ASN A 329 25.82 3.03 -4.92
CA ASN A 329 24.94 2.85 -6.07
C ASN A 329 24.94 1.40 -6.60
N TYR A 330 25.30 0.44 -5.75
CA TYR A 330 25.49 -0.94 -6.19
C TYR A 330 24.18 -1.59 -6.69
N CYS A 331 23.10 -1.48 -5.94
CA CYS A 331 21.79 -2.01 -6.36
C CYS A 331 21.34 -1.38 -7.69
N ASP A 332 21.52 -0.07 -7.83
CA ASP A 332 21.22 0.64 -9.07
C ASP A 332 22.05 0.10 -10.24
N SER A 333 23.35 -0.12 -10.01
CA SER A 333 24.24 -0.64 -11.07
C SER A 333 23.89 -2.08 -11.47
N VAL A 334 23.41 -2.91 -10.55
CA VAL A 334 22.95 -4.27 -10.83
C VAL A 334 21.74 -4.24 -11.77
N VAL A 335 20.79 -3.35 -11.50
CA VAL A 335 19.58 -3.20 -12.30
C VAL A 335 19.88 -2.52 -13.63
N GLN A 336 20.60 -1.38 -13.65
CA GLN A 336 20.89 -0.60 -14.86
C GLN A 336 21.63 -1.40 -15.94
N SER A 337 22.49 -2.33 -15.55
CA SER A 337 23.23 -3.15 -16.51
C SER A 337 22.36 -4.20 -17.21
N ARG A 338 21.13 -4.43 -16.74
CA ARG A 338 20.33 -5.57 -17.09
C ARG A 338 18.86 -5.30 -17.37
N MET A 339 18.37 -4.11 -17.04
CA MET A 339 17.05 -3.74 -17.50
C MET A 339 17.05 -3.92 -19.02
N LYS A 340 16.37 -4.93 -19.52
CA LYS A 340 15.73 -4.81 -20.82
C LYS A 340 15.01 -3.50 -20.68
N ARG A 341 15.51 -2.46 -21.34
CA ARG A 341 14.98 -1.11 -21.23
C ARG A 341 13.45 -1.14 -21.30
N SER A 342 12.80 -1.51 -20.22
CA SER A 342 11.53 -0.94 -19.91
C SER A 342 11.90 0.45 -19.45
N ASP A 343 11.78 1.42 -20.30
CA ASP A 343 11.99 2.84 -20.01
C ASP A 343 10.98 3.34 -18.95
N ARG A 344 10.33 2.42 -18.24
CA ARG A 344 9.24 2.63 -17.28
C ARG A 344 9.59 3.63 -16.17
N HIS A 345 10.84 3.65 -15.74
CA HIS A 345 11.27 4.48 -14.60
C HIS A 345 11.95 5.80 -15.01
N PHE A 346 12.26 5.96 -16.28
CA PHE A 346 12.80 7.20 -16.85
C PHE A 346 11.88 7.76 -17.93
N ASP A 347 10.66 7.27 -17.99
CA ASP A 347 9.66 7.70 -18.93
C ASP A 347 9.06 9.02 -18.45
N ASP A 348 9.22 10.08 -19.27
CA ASP A 348 8.75 11.42 -18.93
C ASP A 348 7.24 11.46 -18.64
N ASP A 349 6.44 10.58 -19.27
CA ASP A 349 5.00 10.52 -19.05
C ASP A 349 4.66 9.83 -17.71
N ILE A 350 5.42 8.83 -17.31
CA ILE A 350 5.28 8.19 -15.99
C ILE A 350 5.64 9.19 -14.90
N GLU A 351 6.78 9.89 -15.02
CA GLU A 351 7.18 10.92 -14.05
C GLU A 351 6.18 12.07 -14.00
N LEU A 352 5.60 12.44 -15.16
CA LEU A 352 4.54 13.42 -15.23
C LEU A 352 3.30 12.97 -14.44
N VAL A 353 2.84 11.72 -14.63
CA VAL A 353 1.68 11.17 -13.91
C VAL A 353 1.93 11.18 -12.41
N LEU A 354 3.07 10.65 -11.96
CA LEU A 354 3.43 10.59 -10.54
C LEU A 354 3.49 11.98 -9.91
N THR A 355 4.17 12.92 -10.58
CA THR A 355 4.26 14.32 -10.13
C THR A 355 2.91 15.02 -10.12
N SER A 356 2.04 14.71 -11.11
CA SER A 356 0.69 15.26 -11.17
C SER A 356 -0.19 14.78 -10.02
N ILE A 357 -0.09 13.50 -9.65
CA ILE A 357 -0.79 12.95 -8.47
C ILE A 357 -0.34 13.68 -7.20
N GLU A 358 0.98 13.85 -7.02
CA GLU A 358 1.54 14.52 -5.86
C GLU A 358 1.11 15.98 -5.72
N LYS A 359 1.14 16.72 -6.82
CA LYS A 359 0.76 18.13 -6.87
C LYS A 359 -0.73 18.28 -6.64
N ALA A 360 -1.56 17.42 -7.26
CA ALA A 360 -3.01 17.45 -7.11
C ALA A 360 -3.45 17.29 -5.66
N ALA A 361 -2.84 16.38 -4.93
CA ALA A 361 -3.12 16.17 -3.51
C ALA A 361 -2.83 17.41 -2.63
N ARG A 362 -2.10 18.39 -3.16
CA ARG A 362 -1.77 19.67 -2.52
C ARG A 362 -2.50 20.86 -3.14
N HIS A 363 -3.39 20.61 -4.07
CA HIS A 363 -4.06 21.65 -4.86
C HIS A 363 -3.06 22.59 -5.56
N ASP A 364 -1.93 22.01 -6.03
CA ASP A 364 -0.83 22.74 -6.68
C ASP A 364 -0.87 22.50 -8.19
N SER A 365 -1.41 23.45 -8.94
CA SER A 365 -1.42 23.49 -10.40
C SER A 365 -1.73 24.89 -10.90
N GLU A 366 -1.84 25.08 -12.22
CA GLU A 366 -2.32 26.32 -12.82
C GLU A 366 -3.85 26.48 -12.77
N PHE A 367 -4.58 25.46 -12.29
CA PHE A 367 -6.01 25.55 -12.03
C PHE A 367 -6.26 26.43 -10.80
N VAL A 368 -7.15 27.41 -10.94
CA VAL A 368 -7.52 28.36 -9.88
C VAL A 368 -8.94 28.04 -9.43
N GLU A 369 -9.08 27.58 -8.19
CA GLU A 369 -10.37 27.22 -7.59
C GLU A 369 -11.25 28.43 -7.30
N GLU A 370 -10.64 29.55 -6.88
CA GLU A 370 -11.36 30.77 -6.53
C GLU A 370 -12.12 31.33 -7.71
N GLY A 371 -13.44 31.44 -7.59
CA GLY A 371 -14.31 31.92 -8.64
C GLY A 371 -14.58 30.92 -9.77
N TYR A 372 -14.15 29.66 -9.64
CA TYR A 372 -14.48 28.62 -10.61
C TYR A 372 -15.97 28.29 -10.57
N LYS A 373 -16.63 28.35 -11.70
CA LYS A 373 -18.11 28.33 -11.79
C LYS A 373 -18.69 27.26 -12.71
N TYR A 374 -17.84 26.39 -13.27
CA TYR A 374 -18.35 25.31 -14.13
C TYR A 374 -18.80 24.13 -13.25
N PRO A 375 -20.10 23.82 -13.23
CA PRO A 375 -20.64 22.77 -12.42
C PRO A 375 -20.29 21.38 -12.99
N GLY A 376 -20.22 20.37 -12.15
CA GLY A 376 -20.00 19.00 -12.56
C GLY A 376 -19.66 18.10 -11.38
N LEU A 377 -19.78 16.80 -11.59
CA LEU A 377 -19.58 15.74 -10.61
C LEU A 377 -18.10 15.35 -10.58
N SER A 378 -17.28 16.11 -9.86
CA SER A 378 -15.84 15.84 -9.70
C SER A 378 -15.26 16.64 -8.52
N SER A 379 -14.09 16.27 -8.05
CA SER A 379 -13.38 16.97 -6.96
C SER A 379 -12.34 17.96 -7.49
N ASN A 380 -11.90 18.86 -6.61
CA ASN A 380 -10.79 19.76 -6.94
C ASN A 380 -9.47 19.00 -7.14
N ILE A 381 -9.26 17.89 -6.43
CA ILE A 381 -8.05 17.05 -6.60
C ILE A 381 -7.99 16.50 -8.03
N VAL A 382 -9.09 15.94 -8.55
CA VAL A 382 -9.17 15.46 -9.94
C VAL A 382 -8.90 16.58 -10.93
N ARG A 383 -9.49 17.79 -10.71
CA ARG A 383 -9.26 18.97 -11.55
C ARG A 383 -7.80 19.42 -11.57
N HIS A 384 -7.15 19.49 -10.39
CA HIS A 384 -5.71 19.78 -10.30
C HIS A 384 -4.85 18.71 -10.97
N PHE A 385 -5.23 17.44 -10.84
CA PHE A 385 -4.53 16.34 -11.48
C PHE A 385 -4.55 16.46 -13.00
N LEU A 386 -5.73 16.61 -13.59
CA LEU A 386 -5.88 16.77 -15.04
C LEU A 386 -5.14 18.01 -15.56
N ASN A 387 -5.22 19.12 -14.83
CA ASN A 387 -4.47 20.34 -15.18
C ASN A 387 -2.95 20.11 -15.15
N ASN A 388 -2.43 19.37 -14.17
CA ASN A 388 -1.01 19.05 -14.10
C ASN A 388 -0.55 18.13 -15.23
N LEU A 389 -1.36 17.17 -15.68
CA LEU A 389 -1.04 16.33 -16.84
C LEU A 389 -0.83 17.17 -18.11
N LEU A 390 -1.56 18.28 -18.25
CA LEU A 390 -1.43 19.19 -19.38
C LEU A 390 -0.23 20.17 -19.27
N SER A 391 0.64 20.00 -18.29
CA SER A 391 1.94 20.71 -18.25
C SER A 391 2.96 20.15 -19.25
N LYS A 392 2.69 19.00 -19.87
CA LYS A 392 3.51 18.41 -20.92
C LYS A 392 3.60 19.36 -22.13
N PRO A 393 4.80 19.66 -22.66
CA PRO A 393 4.97 20.64 -23.74
C PRO A 393 4.21 20.31 -25.03
N ASP A 394 4.00 19.03 -25.32
CA ASP A 394 3.32 18.51 -26.51
C ASP A 394 1.91 17.94 -26.18
N ALA A 395 1.32 18.36 -25.07
CA ALA A 395 0.01 17.87 -24.66
C ALA A 395 -1.07 18.20 -25.69
N ILE A 396 -1.80 17.18 -26.09
CA ILE A 396 -3.03 17.27 -26.87
C ILE A 396 -4.08 16.51 -26.06
N TYR A 397 -5.05 17.24 -25.54
CA TYR A 397 -6.04 16.71 -24.61
C TYR A 397 -7.30 16.23 -25.31
N MET A 398 -7.88 15.14 -24.83
CA MET A 398 -9.21 14.69 -25.21
C MET A 398 -10.00 14.30 -23.98
N GLU A 399 -11.22 14.80 -23.85
CA GLU A 399 -12.18 14.40 -22.83
C GLU A 399 -13.44 13.84 -23.46
N LEU A 400 -13.86 12.68 -22.99
CA LEU A 400 -15.02 11.93 -23.42
C LEU A 400 -16.05 11.96 -22.29
N GLY A 401 -17.21 12.62 -22.52
CA GLY A 401 -18.17 12.97 -21.49
C GLY A 401 -17.79 14.27 -20.78
N VAL A 402 -18.17 15.42 -21.34
CA VAL A 402 -17.78 16.73 -20.80
C VAL A 402 -18.88 17.42 -20.01
N HIS A 403 -20.12 17.01 -20.18
CA HIS A 403 -21.30 17.61 -19.55
C HIS A 403 -21.25 19.15 -19.55
N ALA A 404 -21.17 19.81 -18.39
CA ALA A 404 -21.07 21.28 -18.30
C ALA A 404 -19.60 21.80 -18.31
N GLY A 405 -18.61 20.94 -18.49
CA GLY A 405 -17.20 21.28 -18.66
C GLY A 405 -16.40 21.45 -17.37
N SER A 406 -16.87 20.87 -16.27
CA SER A 406 -16.22 21.00 -14.96
C SER A 406 -14.75 20.56 -14.98
N THR A 407 -14.47 19.40 -15.53
CA THR A 407 -13.14 18.81 -15.65
C THR A 407 -12.38 19.37 -16.83
N PHE A 408 -13.03 19.53 -17.99
CA PHE A 408 -12.42 20.05 -19.21
C PHE A 408 -11.85 21.47 -19.05
N PHE A 409 -12.63 22.43 -18.53
CA PHE A 409 -12.16 23.79 -18.33
C PHE A 409 -11.16 23.94 -17.21
N ALA A 410 -11.24 23.08 -16.17
CA ALA A 410 -10.22 23.03 -15.13
C ALA A 410 -8.89 22.50 -15.69
N ALA A 411 -8.92 21.38 -16.42
CA ALA A 411 -7.73 20.79 -17.05
C ALA A 411 -7.02 21.78 -17.97
N THR A 412 -7.77 22.52 -18.79
CA THR A 412 -7.23 23.46 -19.80
C THR A 412 -6.98 24.87 -19.26
N MET A 413 -7.33 25.16 -17.99
CA MET A 413 -7.13 26.50 -17.42
C MET A 413 -5.62 26.84 -17.36
N ASN A 414 -5.28 28.03 -17.91
CA ASN A 414 -3.91 28.56 -17.99
C ASN A 414 -2.92 27.63 -18.72
N ARG A 415 -3.42 26.72 -19.58
CA ARG A 415 -2.63 25.83 -20.44
C ARG A 415 -2.79 26.24 -21.91
N ASP A 416 -1.69 26.30 -22.62
CA ASP A 416 -1.69 26.52 -24.08
C ASP A 416 -1.67 25.18 -24.81
N VAL A 417 -2.79 24.46 -24.77
CA VAL A 417 -2.93 23.12 -25.34
C VAL A 417 -4.09 23.06 -26.33
N GLU A 418 -4.00 22.17 -27.31
CA GLU A 418 -5.18 21.80 -28.11
C GLU A 418 -6.00 20.77 -27.33
N ALA A 419 -7.32 20.99 -27.29
CA ALA A 419 -8.20 20.15 -26.51
C ALA A 419 -9.47 19.79 -27.29
N PHE A 420 -9.85 18.54 -27.27
CA PHE A 420 -11.04 17.96 -27.89
C PHE A 420 -12.03 17.54 -26.83
N ALA A 421 -13.23 18.05 -26.89
CA ALA A 421 -14.34 17.72 -26.02
C ALA A 421 -15.41 16.97 -26.81
N ILE A 422 -15.84 15.82 -26.34
CA ILE A 422 -16.79 14.95 -27.01
C ILE A 422 -17.92 14.61 -26.06
N ASP A 423 -19.15 14.92 -26.46
CA ASP A 423 -20.36 14.65 -25.70
C ASP A 423 -21.57 14.73 -26.63
N ASP A 424 -22.44 13.76 -26.65
CA ASP A 424 -23.66 13.83 -27.46
C ASP A 424 -24.88 14.30 -26.64
N TYR A 425 -24.68 14.48 -25.33
CA TYR A 425 -25.74 14.86 -24.38
C TYR A 425 -26.95 13.93 -24.38
N SER A 426 -26.75 12.65 -24.69
CA SER A 426 -27.82 11.64 -24.71
C SER A 426 -28.43 11.37 -23.33
N GLU A 427 -27.67 11.67 -22.26
CA GLU A 427 -28.09 11.45 -20.86
C GLU A 427 -28.73 12.68 -20.19
N GLU A 428 -29.04 13.75 -20.94
CA GLU A 428 -29.59 14.97 -20.35
C GLU A 428 -30.88 14.80 -19.53
N ASP A 429 -31.60 13.68 -19.69
CA ASP A 429 -32.87 13.40 -19.02
C ASP A 429 -32.79 12.46 -17.82
N ILE A 430 -31.64 11.92 -17.48
CA ILE A 430 -31.51 10.86 -16.46
C ILE A 430 -30.66 11.35 -15.27
N SER A 431 -31.07 12.37 -14.55
CA SER A 431 -30.46 12.68 -13.26
C SER A 431 -31.45 12.49 -12.11
N PRO A 432 -31.47 11.32 -11.44
CA PRO A 432 -32.11 11.22 -10.12
C PRO A 432 -31.38 12.05 -9.04
N PHE A 433 -30.17 12.58 -9.32
CA PHE A 433 -29.37 13.41 -8.43
C PHE A 433 -29.71 14.91 -8.46
N ARG A 434 -30.64 15.33 -9.32
CA ARG A 434 -31.10 16.74 -9.36
C ARG A 434 -31.68 17.23 -8.02
N ASP A 435 -32.25 16.36 -7.23
CA ASP A 435 -32.96 16.73 -6.00
C ASP A 435 -32.08 16.82 -4.75
N GLU A 436 -30.89 16.19 -4.73
CA GLU A 436 -30.02 16.14 -3.54
C GLU A 436 -28.99 17.27 -3.47
N VAL A 437 -28.55 17.82 -4.59
CA VAL A 437 -27.46 18.83 -4.64
C VAL A 437 -27.97 20.27 -4.83
N ASN A 438 -29.27 20.53 -4.99
CA ASN A 438 -29.87 21.87 -5.16
C ASN A 438 -29.17 22.78 -6.20
N VAL A 439 -28.52 22.22 -7.20
CA VAL A 439 -27.94 23.00 -8.31
C VAL A 439 -28.79 22.79 -9.54
N GLU A 440 -29.70 23.71 -9.79
CA GLU A 440 -30.36 23.86 -11.07
C GLU A 440 -29.29 24.20 -12.13
N ILE A 441 -28.78 23.19 -12.82
CA ILE A 441 -27.81 23.40 -13.91
C ILE A 441 -28.59 23.84 -15.14
N ASP A 442 -28.55 25.12 -15.42
CA ASP A 442 -29.11 25.70 -16.63
C ASP A 442 -28.42 25.12 -17.86
N ASN A 443 -29.07 24.22 -18.59
CA ASN A 443 -28.63 23.59 -19.83
C ASN A 443 -27.10 23.35 -19.96
N PRO A 444 -26.56 22.19 -19.55
CA PRO A 444 -25.12 21.92 -19.51
C PRO A 444 -24.40 22.20 -20.83
N LYS A 445 -25.01 21.82 -21.95
CA LYS A 445 -24.50 22.06 -23.29
C LYS A 445 -24.29 23.55 -23.59
N LYS A 446 -25.22 24.42 -23.16
CA LYS A 446 -25.11 25.87 -23.35
C LYS A 446 -24.01 26.44 -22.47
N ILE A 447 -23.87 25.99 -21.24
CA ILE A 447 -22.78 26.39 -20.33
C ILE A 447 -21.45 26.02 -20.96
N PHE A 448 -21.30 24.79 -21.41
CA PHE A 448 -20.09 24.31 -22.06
C PHE A 448 -19.74 25.11 -23.29
N PHE A 449 -20.69 25.29 -24.22
CA PHE A 449 -20.48 26.04 -25.47
C PHE A 449 -20.03 27.48 -25.22
N ASN A 450 -20.59 28.15 -24.23
CA ASN A 450 -20.23 29.52 -23.87
C ASN A 450 -18.85 29.64 -23.19
N GLY A 451 -18.30 28.53 -22.68
CA GLY A 451 -16.99 28.48 -22.02
C GLY A 451 -15.82 28.24 -22.96
N LEU A 452 -16.07 27.76 -24.19
CA LEU A 452 -15.04 27.40 -25.17
C LEU A 452 -14.10 28.56 -25.51
N ARG A 453 -12.83 28.27 -25.65
CA ARG A 453 -11.75 29.18 -25.99
C ARG A 453 -11.05 28.75 -27.28
N GLU A 454 -10.11 29.58 -27.74
CA GLU A 454 -9.23 29.22 -28.87
C GLU A 454 -8.49 27.90 -28.59
N LYS A 455 -8.32 27.08 -29.62
CA LYS A 455 -7.73 25.72 -29.56
C LYS A 455 -8.57 24.66 -28.81
N GLN A 456 -9.81 25.00 -28.43
CA GLN A 456 -10.74 24.04 -27.83
C GLN A 456 -11.83 23.69 -28.84
N TYR A 457 -11.94 22.41 -29.16
CA TYR A 457 -12.81 21.88 -30.20
C TYR A 457 -13.89 20.99 -29.58
N PHE A 458 -15.15 21.37 -29.82
CA PHE A 458 -16.27 20.59 -29.32
C PHE A 458 -16.93 19.78 -30.44
N CYS A 459 -17.15 18.51 -30.17
CA CYS A 459 -17.85 17.60 -31.06
C CYS A 459 -19.12 17.06 -30.39
N PRO A 460 -20.32 17.59 -30.73
CA PRO A 460 -21.61 17.12 -30.18
C PRO A 460 -22.09 15.86 -30.90
N LYS A 461 -21.37 14.75 -30.71
CA LYS A 461 -21.66 13.46 -31.35
C LYS A 461 -21.40 12.35 -30.39
N SER A 462 -22.08 11.21 -30.60
CA SER A 462 -21.67 9.98 -29.97
C SER A 462 -20.24 9.59 -30.42
N ILE A 463 -19.52 8.89 -29.57
CA ILE A 463 -18.14 8.48 -29.85
C ILE A 463 -18.10 7.66 -31.16
N GLN A 464 -19.06 6.79 -31.38
CA GLN A 464 -19.14 5.91 -32.54
C GLN A 464 -19.41 6.64 -33.89
N ASP A 465 -19.88 7.89 -33.82
CA ASP A 465 -20.13 8.77 -35.00
C ASP A 465 -18.95 9.67 -35.34
N LEU A 466 -17.85 9.59 -34.60
CA LEU A 466 -16.65 10.38 -34.82
C LEU A 466 -15.94 9.96 -36.12
N THR A 467 -15.36 10.95 -36.77
CA THR A 467 -14.53 10.75 -37.98
C THR A 467 -13.17 11.40 -37.79
N PRO A 468 -12.13 11.03 -38.59
CA PRO A 468 -10.82 11.69 -38.53
C PRO A 468 -10.86 13.23 -38.72
N LYS A 469 -11.94 13.77 -39.29
CA LYS A 469 -12.13 15.23 -39.44
C LYS A 469 -12.53 15.89 -38.12
N ASN A 470 -13.08 15.17 -37.20
CA ASN A 470 -13.49 15.67 -35.89
C ASN A 470 -12.27 15.77 -34.94
N ILE A 471 -11.30 14.87 -35.11
CA ILE A 471 -10.09 14.82 -34.33
C ILE A 471 -8.91 14.95 -35.30
N HIS A 472 -8.46 16.18 -35.53
CA HIS A 472 -7.47 16.52 -36.55
C HIS A 472 -6.01 16.42 -36.06
N LYS A 473 -5.81 16.13 -34.78
CA LYS A 473 -4.52 15.79 -34.14
C LYS A 473 -4.68 14.57 -33.27
N GLN A 474 -3.56 13.90 -32.97
CA GLN A 474 -3.55 12.69 -32.14
C GLN A 474 -3.45 13.06 -30.67
N PRO A 475 -4.53 12.90 -29.86
CA PRO A 475 -4.48 13.13 -28.42
C PRO A 475 -3.48 12.18 -27.74
N ASN A 476 -2.71 12.72 -26.80
CA ASN A 476 -1.75 11.98 -25.99
C ASN A 476 -2.05 12.06 -24.48
N VAL A 477 -3.09 12.82 -24.08
CA VAL A 477 -3.69 12.81 -22.75
C VAL A 477 -5.19 12.66 -22.92
N ILE A 478 -5.75 11.56 -22.49
CA ILE A 478 -7.17 11.20 -22.66
C ILE A 478 -7.82 11.05 -21.30
N PHE A 479 -8.96 11.69 -21.07
CA PHE A 479 -9.81 11.49 -19.92
C PHE A 479 -11.14 10.89 -20.37
N TYR A 480 -11.48 9.72 -19.87
CA TYR A 480 -12.73 9.03 -20.11
C TYR A 480 -13.64 9.17 -18.89
N ASP A 481 -14.70 9.94 -19.06
CA ASP A 481 -15.76 10.21 -18.08
C ASP A 481 -17.14 10.16 -18.80
N ALA A 482 -17.29 9.18 -19.70
CA ALA A 482 -18.51 8.92 -20.44
C ALA A 482 -19.27 7.74 -19.80
N ASP A 483 -20.07 7.01 -20.59
CA ASP A 483 -20.84 5.85 -20.11
C ASP A 483 -19.95 4.83 -19.36
N HIS A 484 -20.39 4.44 -18.16
CA HIS A 484 -19.70 3.52 -17.26
C HIS A 484 -20.15 2.07 -17.44
N ASP A 485 -20.98 1.76 -18.44
CA ASP A 485 -21.23 0.38 -18.83
C ASP A 485 -19.92 -0.24 -19.36
N PRO A 486 -19.46 -1.38 -18.80
CA PRO A 486 -18.19 -1.97 -19.17
C PRO A 486 -18.03 -2.27 -20.66
N GLN A 487 -19.11 -2.68 -21.34
CA GLN A 487 -19.07 -2.97 -22.77
C GLN A 487 -18.97 -1.67 -23.59
N SER A 488 -19.77 -0.66 -23.25
CA SER A 488 -19.73 0.65 -23.89
C SER A 488 -18.36 1.30 -23.74
N GLN A 489 -17.78 1.27 -22.56
CA GLN A 489 -16.42 1.78 -22.32
C GLN A 489 -15.38 1.08 -23.19
N TYR A 490 -15.39 -0.25 -23.23
CA TYR A 490 -14.50 -1.02 -24.08
C TYR A 490 -14.65 -0.70 -25.57
N ASP A 491 -15.91 -0.66 -26.06
CA ASP A 491 -16.20 -0.39 -27.48
C ASP A 491 -15.78 1.03 -27.88
N ASN A 492 -16.06 2.01 -27.04
CA ASN A 492 -15.70 3.40 -27.26
C ASN A 492 -14.18 3.62 -27.30
N LEU A 493 -13.45 3.09 -26.34
CA LEU A 493 -11.98 3.19 -26.31
C LEU A 493 -11.34 2.46 -27.49
N THR A 494 -11.82 1.25 -27.82
CA THR A 494 -11.32 0.46 -28.95
C THR A 494 -11.55 1.20 -30.28
N PHE A 495 -12.73 1.81 -30.46
CA PHE A 495 -13.02 2.61 -31.64
C PHE A 495 -12.08 3.80 -31.81
N LEU A 496 -11.65 4.41 -30.71
CA LEU A 496 -10.82 5.63 -30.71
C LEU A 496 -9.31 5.36 -30.81
N ILE A 497 -8.82 4.15 -30.61
CA ILE A 497 -7.39 3.83 -30.70
C ILE A 497 -6.69 4.43 -31.94
N PRO A 498 -7.25 4.35 -33.16
CA PRO A 498 -6.59 4.92 -34.34
C PRO A 498 -6.36 6.43 -34.26
N ALA A 499 -7.18 7.15 -33.46
CA ALA A 499 -7.07 8.58 -33.27
C ALA A 499 -6.03 9.00 -32.21
N PHE A 500 -5.70 8.11 -31.25
CA PHE A 500 -4.74 8.43 -30.20
C PHE A 500 -3.30 8.50 -30.74
N ALA A 501 -2.42 9.15 -30.02
CA ALA A 501 -0.98 9.13 -30.28
C ALA A 501 -0.42 7.69 -30.10
N ASP A 502 0.78 7.43 -30.62
CA ASP A 502 1.42 6.11 -30.42
C ASP A 502 1.73 5.82 -28.97
N LYS A 503 2.03 6.85 -28.19
CA LYS A 503 2.15 6.81 -26.72
C LYS A 503 1.20 7.84 -26.11
N PHE A 504 0.44 7.42 -25.11
CA PHE A 504 -0.57 8.27 -24.51
C PHE A 504 -0.82 7.91 -23.04
N ILE A 505 -1.33 8.92 -22.30
CA ILE A 505 -1.84 8.76 -20.93
C ILE A 505 -3.35 8.61 -21.03
N LEU A 506 -3.90 7.53 -20.49
CA LEU A 506 -5.33 7.29 -20.35
C LEU A 506 -5.71 7.40 -18.88
N VAL A 507 -6.64 8.28 -18.59
CA VAL A 507 -7.26 8.44 -17.28
C VAL A 507 -8.72 8.05 -17.42
N ILE A 508 -9.20 7.16 -16.57
CA ILE A 508 -10.60 6.71 -16.52
C ILE A 508 -11.17 7.11 -15.16
N ASP A 509 -12.31 7.79 -15.16
CA ASP A 509 -13.03 8.14 -13.94
C ASP A 509 -13.76 6.92 -13.34
N ASP A 510 -14.31 7.09 -12.16
CA ASP A 510 -15.13 6.09 -11.47
C ASP A 510 -14.46 4.72 -11.22
N ALA A 511 -13.15 4.74 -10.93
CA ALA A 511 -12.38 3.51 -10.70
C ALA A 511 -12.81 2.70 -9.46
N ASN A 512 -13.67 3.23 -8.60
CA ASN A 512 -14.30 2.48 -7.51
C ASN A 512 -15.26 1.40 -8.02
N PHE A 513 -15.75 1.52 -9.25
CA PHE A 513 -16.60 0.52 -9.88
C PHE A 513 -15.75 -0.54 -10.56
N MET A 514 -15.81 -1.76 -10.05
CA MET A 514 -15.00 -2.90 -10.55
C MET A 514 -15.17 -3.13 -12.05
N GLY A 515 -16.38 -2.95 -12.60
CA GLY A 515 -16.66 -3.11 -14.02
C GLY A 515 -15.86 -2.13 -14.89
N VAL A 516 -15.74 -0.88 -14.46
CA VAL A 516 -14.96 0.18 -15.14
C VAL A 516 -13.48 -0.21 -15.23
N VAL A 517 -12.91 -0.67 -14.11
CA VAL A 517 -11.51 -1.11 -14.07
C VAL A 517 -11.28 -2.33 -14.95
N GLN A 518 -12.16 -3.34 -14.88
CA GLN A 518 -12.05 -4.55 -15.69
C GLN A 518 -12.19 -4.26 -17.19
N ALA A 519 -13.07 -3.34 -17.58
CA ALA A 519 -13.20 -2.92 -18.97
C ALA A 519 -11.92 -2.27 -19.49
N ALA A 520 -11.26 -1.44 -18.67
CA ALA A 520 -9.99 -0.82 -19.01
C ALA A 520 -8.85 -1.85 -19.18
N GLU A 521 -8.73 -2.80 -18.25
CA GLU A 521 -7.76 -3.89 -18.33
C GLU A 521 -8.00 -4.77 -19.57
N PHE A 522 -9.27 -5.09 -19.85
CA PHE A 522 -9.66 -5.84 -21.03
C PHE A 522 -9.37 -5.09 -22.33
N PHE A 523 -9.63 -3.77 -22.35
CA PHE A 523 -9.28 -2.90 -23.46
C PHE A 523 -7.77 -2.95 -23.78
N VAL A 524 -6.92 -2.82 -22.78
CA VAL A 524 -5.45 -2.87 -22.96
C VAL A 524 -5.02 -4.21 -23.55
N LYS A 525 -5.54 -5.30 -22.99
CA LYS A 525 -5.19 -6.66 -23.39
C LYS A 525 -5.65 -7.00 -24.82
N GLU A 526 -6.91 -6.79 -25.13
CA GLU A 526 -7.49 -7.22 -26.43
C GLU A 526 -6.99 -6.36 -27.60
N ASN A 527 -6.56 -5.14 -27.33
CA ASN A 527 -6.00 -4.27 -28.36
C ASN A 527 -4.46 -4.34 -28.44
N ASN A 528 -3.83 -5.29 -27.72
CA ASN A 528 -2.38 -5.49 -27.71
C ASN A 528 -1.60 -4.20 -27.40
N LEU A 529 -2.11 -3.39 -26.45
CA LEU A 529 -1.42 -2.20 -26.01
C LEU A 529 -0.35 -2.57 -24.98
N ASN A 530 0.81 -1.96 -25.08
CA ASN A 530 1.84 -2.08 -24.04
C ASN A 530 1.50 -1.18 -22.86
N LEU A 531 1.32 -1.76 -21.68
CA LEU A 531 1.12 -1.06 -20.44
C LEU A 531 2.49 -0.71 -19.83
N LEU A 532 2.87 0.56 -19.91
CA LEU A 532 4.13 1.05 -19.34
C LEU A 532 3.98 1.39 -17.84
N PHE A 533 2.81 1.87 -17.44
CA PHE A 533 2.51 2.24 -16.07
C PHE A 533 1.01 2.13 -15.82
N GLU A 534 0.65 1.77 -14.59
CA GLU A 534 -0.73 1.71 -14.11
C GLU A 534 -0.83 2.21 -12.67
N ARG A 535 -1.85 3.01 -12.39
CA ARG A 535 -2.20 3.41 -11.03
C ARG A 535 -3.71 3.48 -10.86
N LYS A 536 -4.22 2.73 -9.88
CA LYS A 536 -5.61 2.81 -9.44
C LYS A 536 -5.66 3.57 -8.12
N ILE A 537 -6.30 4.73 -8.12
CA ILE A 537 -6.50 5.55 -6.92
C ILE A 537 -7.96 5.41 -6.53
N LEU A 538 -8.22 4.58 -5.54
CA LEU A 538 -9.56 4.29 -5.04
C LEU A 538 -9.87 5.17 -3.84
N THR A 539 -11.14 5.53 -3.67
CA THR A 539 -11.62 6.30 -2.53
C THR A 539 -12.47 5.40 -1.62
N LYS A 540 -12.48 5.73 -0.33
CA LYS A 540 -13.31 5.02 0.64
C LYS A 540 -14.73 5.54 0.72
N ILE A 541 -14.87 6.83 0.44
CA ILE A 541 -16.15 7.54 0.46
C ILE A 541 -16.47 7.87 -0.99
N PRO A 542 -17.54 7.30 -1.57
CA PRO A 542 -18.00 7.69 -2.90
C PRO A 542 -18.35 9.18 -2.92
N GLU A 543 -18.07 9.83 -4.04
CA GLU A 543 -18.36 11.25 -4.29
C GLU A 543 -17.68 12.20 -3.28
N ASP A 544 -16.48 11.84 -2.80
CA ASP A 544 -15.72 12.67 -1.87
C ASP A 544 -15.20 13.95 -2.56
N PRO A 545 -15.77 15.12 -2.24
CA PRO A 545 -15.34 16.37 -2.86
C PRO A 545 -13.94 16.82 -2.43
N ASN A 546 -13.40 16.27 -1.35
CA ASN A 546 -12.06 16.55 -0.83
C ASN A 546 -11.06 15.44 -1.17
N GLY A 547 -11.50 14.38 -1.83
CA GLY A 547 -10.70 13.24 -2.26
C GLY A 547 -10.67 13.10 -3.78
N TRP A 548 -10.51 11.87 -4.26
CA TRP A 548 -10.47 11.53 -5.69
C TRP A 548 -11.86 11.20 -6.26
N TRP A 549 -12.90 11.83 -5.77
CA TRP A 549 -14.29 11.64 -6.15
C TRP A 549 -14.72 10.17 -6.01
N ASN A 550 -14.91 9.45 -7.10
CA ASN A 550 -15.16 8.01 -7.15
C ASN A 550 -13.91 7.19 -7.53
N GLY A 551 -12.73 7.80 -7.42
CA GLY A 551 -11.47 7.18 -7.80
C GLY A 551 -11.14 7.32 -9.28
N ILE A 552 -9.85 7.23 -9.61
CA ILE A 552 -9.36 7.27 -10.99
C ILE A 552 -8.45 6.09 -11.29
N HIS A 553 -8.48 5.62 -12.52
CA HIS A 553 -7.57 4.62 -13.07
C HIS A 553 -6.69 5.28 -14.13
N VAL A 554 -5.39 5.39 -13.87
CA VAL A 554 -4.43 6.06 -14.75
C VAL A 554 -3.49 5.04 -15.36
N MET A 555 -3.31 5.11 -16.67
CA MET A 555 -2.41 4.23 -17.42
C MET A 555 -1.55 5.04 -18.38
N VAL A 556 -0.28 4.66 -18.53
CA VAL A 556 0.59 5.11 -19.64
C VAL A 556 0.72 3.95 -20.59
N LEU A 557 0.31 4.17 -21.82
CA LEU A 557 0.13 3.13 -22.84
C LEU A 557 0.90 3.46 -24.12
N THR A 558 1.36 2.42 -24.83
CA THR A 558 1.89 2.55 -26.21
C THR A 558 1.29 1.52 -27.14
N LYS A 559 1.06 1.90 -28.39
CA LYS A 559 0.58 1.04 -29.46
C LYS A 559 1.66 0.12 -30.04
N ASN A 560 2.92 0.48 -29.89
CA ASN A 560 4.04 -0.26 -30.46
C ASN A 560 4.81 -0.98 -29.36
N GLU A 561 5.32 -2.19 -29.66
CA GLU A 561 6.35 -2.80 -28.84
C GLU A 561 7.56 -1.86 -28.79
N LEU A 562 8.07 -1.58 -27.61
CA LEU A 562 9.33 -0.86 -27.45
C LEU A 562 10.44 -1.76 -28.07
N ILE A 563 10.99 -1.33 -29.20
CA ILE A 563 12.10 -2.03 -29.90
C ILE A 563 13.37 -1.86 -29.07
#